data_f48b44d3dd847f4f0d0f6b37098618f0
#
_entry.id   f48b44d3dd847f4f0d0f6b37098618f0
#
_cell.length_a   1.000
_cell.length_b   1.000
_cell.length_c   1.000
_cell.angle_alpha   90.00
_cell.angle_beta   90.00
_cell.angle_gamma   90.00
#
_symmetry.space_group_name_H-M   'P 1'
#
loop_
_entity.id
_entity.type
_entity.pdbx_description
1 polymer ?
#
loop_
_entity_poly.entity_id
_entity_poly.type
_entity_poly.pdbx_seq_one_letter_code
_entity_poly.pdbx_strand_id
1 'polypeptide(L)'
;ITGVAIVLFIAFGYNLAFGKDVGGIFGFSKSFFLNGFDLKSLYSKDSGITILTYLMFQMMFSIITPALFVGAIVGRMKFKFLVAFVVIWSILIYYPMVHMVWTPSGILAKTGMLDFAGGTVVHINAGITALLLSIFVGPRLGFDPDGEVRHYNLPWVLMGTSILWIGWYGFNVGSALTVSAVSYTHLTLPTK
;
A
#
# COMPACT_ATOMS: atom_id res chain seq x y z
N ILE A 1 -4.63 -7.00 -10.80
CA ILE A 1 -3.59 -6.46 -9.89
C ILE A 1 -3.87 -6.90 -8.47
N THR A 2 -5.08 -6.71 -7.92
CA THR A 2 -5.46 -7.08 -6.55
C THR A 2 -5.07 -8.53 -6.21
N GLY A 3 -5.47 -9.51 -7.04
CA GLY A 3 -5.12 -10.92 -6.81
C GLY A 3 -3.60 -11.18 -6.81
N VAL A 4 -2.86 -10.49 -7.67
CA VAL A 4 -1.39 -10.56 -7.70
C VAL A 4 -0.80 -10.01 -6.41
N ALA A 5 -1.26 -8.85 -5.94
CA ALA A 5 -0.78 -8.24 -4.71
C ALA A 5 -1.06 -9.11 -3.47
N ILE A 6 -2.25 -9.74 -3.40
CA ILE A 6 -2.59 -10.69 -2.32
C ILE A 6 -1.62 -11.88 -2.30
N VAL A 7 -1.44 -12.54 -3.45
CA VAL A 7 -0.55 -13.71 -3.55
C VAL A 7 0.88 -13.34 -3.19
N LEU A 8 1.39 -12.21 -3.70
CA LEU A 8 2.73 -11.73 -3.40
C LEU A 8 2.90 -11.41 -1.91
N PHE A 9 1.91 -10.75 -1.30
CA PHE A 9 1.99 -10.38 0.11
C PHE A 9 2.02 -11.61 1.02
N ILE A 10 1.20 -12.61 0.73
CA ILE A 10 1.17 -13.88 1.50
C ILE A 10 2.46 -14.68 1.26
N ALA A 11 2.93 -14.75 0.01
CA ALA A 11 4.09 -15.57 -0.34
C ALA A 11 5.40 -14.98 0.21
N PHE A 12 5.61 -13.69 0.06
CA PHE A 12 6.88 -13.02 0.37
C PHE A 12 6.73 -11.71 1.13
N GLY A 13 5.68 -10.94 0.83
CA GLY A 13 5.55 -9.56 1.21
C GLY A 13 5.53 -9.34 2.71
N TYR A 14 4.75 -10.12 3.45
CA TYR A 14 4.70 -10.01 4.90
C TYR A 14 6.07 -10.28 5.54
N ASN A 15 6.81 -11.25 5.02
CA ASN A 15 8.15 -11.57 5.48
C ASN A 15 9.16 -10.44 5.16
N LEU A 16 9.13 -9.90 3.93
CA LEU A 16 10.00 -8.79 3.52
C LEU A 16 9.69 -7.49 4.27
N ALA A 17 8.42 -7.28 4.62
CA ALA A 17 7.98 -6.09 5.35
C ALA A 17 8.21 -6.20 6.87
N PHE A 18 7.86 -7.34 7.48
CA PHE A 18 7.77 -7.50 8.93
C PHE A 18 8.60 -8.67 9.48
N GLY A 19 9.43 -9.31 8.66
CA GLY A 19 10.35 -10.35 9.08
C GLY A 19 11.53 -9.81 9.89
N LYS A 20 12.47 -10.71 10.23
CA LYS A 20 13.68 -10.33 10.96
C LYS A 20 14.48 -9.28 10.18
N ASP A 21 14.86 -8.21 10.86
CA ASP A 21 15.56 -7.07 10.27
C ASP A 21 16.88 -7.47 9.56
N VAL A 22 17.05 -6.91 8.37
CA VAL A 22 18.29 -6.99 7.59
C VAL A 22 18.71 -5.57 7.22
N GLY A 23 19.62 -5.02 8.03
CA GLY A 23 20.24 -3.71 7.79
C GLY A 23 19.29 -2.52 7.88
N GLY A 24 18.09 -2.68 8.48
CA GLY A 24 17.07 -1.63 8.56
C GLY A 24 16.34 -1.34 7.25
N ILE A 25 16.57 -2.14 6.20
CA ILE A 25 16.04 -1.90 4.85
C ILE A 25 14.89 -2.85 4.52
N PHE A 26 15.03 -4.13 4.85
CA PHE A 26 13.99 -5.14 4.63
C PHE A 26 14.04 -6.21 5.71
N GLY A 27 12.92 -6.92 5.88
CA GLY A 27 12.84 -8.09 6.73
C GLY A 27 13.16 -9.35 5.96
N PHE A 28 13.81 -10.32 6.61
CA PHE A 28 13.99 -11.65 6.04
C PHE A 28 13.98 -12.70 7.14
N SER A 29 13.12 -13.69 6.98
CA SER A 29 13.17 -14.95 7.72
C SER A 29 13.04 -16.08 6.70
N LYS A 30 13.54 -17.26 7.01
CA LYS A 30 13.48 -18.42 6.09
C LYS A 30 12.06 -18.96 5.89
N SER A 31 11.04 -18.13 6.13
CA SER A 31 9.62 -18.48 6.10
C SER A 31 8.97 -17.90 4.86
N PHE A 32 8.41 -18.75 4.02
CA PHE A 32 7.57 -18.36 2.89
C PHE A 32 6.13 -18.78 3.16
N PHE A 33 5.17 -18.13 2.53
CA PHE A 33 3.74 -18.44 2.65
C PHE A 33 3.26 -18.44 4.11
N LEU A 34 3.76 -17.47 4.91
CA LEU A 34 3.42 -17.31 6.33
C LEU A 34 3.83 -18.50 7.23
N ASN A 35 4.59 -19.45 6.70
CA ASN A 35 5.08 -20.57 7.50
C ASN A 35 6.01 -20.06 8.62
N GLY A 36 5.78 -20.55 9.85
CA GLY A 36 6.54 -20.11 11.02
C GLY A 36 6.02 -18.86 11.74
N PHE A 37 4.94 -18.23 11.25
CA PHE A 37 4.24 -17.18 11.97
C PHE A 37 3.08 -17.78 12.80
N ASP A 38 3.03 -17.48 14.10
CA ASP A 38 1.87 -17.81 14.93
C ASP A 38 0.77 -16.77 14.74
N LEU A 39 -0.09 -17.02 13.74
CA LEU A 39 -1.16 -16.11 13.33
C LEU A 39 -2.22 -15.87 14.43
N LYS A 40 -2.29 -16.73 15.44
CA LYS A 40 -3.26 -16.63 16.53
C LYS A 40 -2.72 -15.81 17.72
N SER A 41 -1.41 -15.65 17.81
CA SER A 41 -0.81 -14.84 18.86
C SER A 41 -1.18 -13.35 18.71
N LEU A 42 -1.12 -12.61 19.80
CA LEU A 42 -1.38 -11.17 19.79
C LEU A 42 -0.23 -10.43 19.10
N TYR A 43 -0.57 -9.51 18.22
CA TYR A 43 0.40 -8.58 17.61
C TYR A 43 0.97 -7.65 18.68
N SER A 44 0.11 -7.12 19.54
CA SER A 44 0.45 -6.30 20.69
C SER A 44 -0.52 -6.58 21.82
N LYS A 45 -0.03 -6.60 23.05
CA LYS A 45 -0.89 -6.75 24.25
C LYS A 45 -1.86 -5.57 24.40
N ASP A 46 -1.42 -4.38 24.03
CA ASP A 46 -2.20 -3.15 24.18
C ASP A 46 -3.31 -3.03 23.14
N SER A 47 -3.09 -3.54 21.93
CA SER A 47 -4.09 -3.48 20.86
C SER A 47 -5.13 -4.59 20.94
N GLY A 48 -4.80 -5.73 21.56
CA GLY A 48 -5.66 -6.90 21.63
C GLY A 48 -5.93 -7.59 20.28
N ILE A 49 -5.29 -7.13 19.18
CA ILE A 49 -5.45 -7.72 17.85
C ILE A 49 -4.46 -8.86 17.63
N THR A 50 -4.88 -9.87 16.86
CA THR A 50 -4.00 -10.98 16.49
C THR A 50 -3.07 -10.61 15.35
N ILE A 51 -1.96 -11.36 15.21
CA ILE A 51 -1.06 -11.24 14.05
C ILE A 51 -1.82 -11.44 12.75
N LEU A 52 -2.80 -12.35 12.70
CA LEU A 52 -3.65 -12.53 11.51
C LEU A 52 -4.42 -11.25 11.17
N THR A 53 -5.03 -10.60 12.14
CA THR A 53 -5.77 -9.35 11.92
C THR A 53 -4.84 -8.24 11.42
N TYR A 54 -3.67 -8.10 12.02
CA TYR A 54 -2.66 -7.16 11.59
C TYR A 54 -2.15 -7.46 10.18
N LEU A 55 -1.89 -8.72 9.86
CA LEU A 55 -1.50 -9.17 8.51
C LEU A 55 -2.55 -8.80 7.46
N MET A 56 -3.82 -9.09 7.73
CA MET A 56 -4.92 -8.75 6.82
C MET A 56 -5.03 -7.24 6.62
N PHE A 57 -4.86 -6.46 7.68
CA PHE A 57 -4.83 -5.00 7.61
C PHE A 57 -3.68 -4.51 6.72
N GLN A 58 -2.46 -4.98 6.95
CA GLN A 58 -1.28 -4.62 6.15
C GLN A 58 -1.37 -5.10 4.69
N MET A 59 -2.04 -6.21 4.44
CA MET A 59 -2.31 -6.68 3.09
C MET A 59 -3.17 -5.69 2.29
N MET A 60 -4.13 -5.00 2.93
CA MET A 60 -4.94 -3.98 2.25
C MET A 60 -4.09 -2.81 1.75
N PHE A 61 -3.07 -2.40 2.50
CA PHE A 61 -2.11 -1.38 2.04
C PHE A 61 -1.28 -1.88 0.85
N SER A 62 -0.87 -3.14 0.86
CA SER A 62 -0.17 -3.77 -0.27
C SER A 62 -1.02 -3.84 -1.55
N ILE A 63 -2.34 -3.92 -1.41
CA ILE A 63 -3.27 -3.94 -2.54
C ILE A 63 -3.51 -2.54 -3.09
N ILE A 64 -3.77 -1.56 -2.21
CA ILE A 64 -4.16 -0.21 -2.64
C ILE A 64 -2.99 0.55 -3.25
N THR A 65 -1.77 0.38 -2.75
CA THR A 65 -0.62 1.18 -3.20
C THR A 65 -0.35 1.04 -4.70
N PRO A 66 -0.24 -0.16 -5.30
CA PRO A 66 -0.10 -0.26 -6.74
C PRO A 66 -1.36 0.19 -7.50
N ALA A 67 -2.54 0.09 -6.92
CA ALA A 67 -3.77 0.57 -7.56
C ALA A 67 -3.74 2.09 -7.79
N LEU A 68 -3.10 2.86 -6.90
CA LEU A 68 -3.01 4.32 -7.00
C LEU A 68 -2.21 4.78 -8.23
N PHE A 69 -1.11 4.11 -8.59
CA PHE A 69 -0.32 4.52 -9.76
C PHE A 69 -0.81 3.91 -11.08
N VAL A 70 -1.63 2.87 -11.03
CA VAL A 70 -2.15 2.23 -12.26
C VAL A 70 -2.95 3.21 -13.13
N GLY A 71 -3.68 4.14 -12.50
CA GLY A 71 -4.41 5.18 -13.21
C GLY A 71 -3.54 6.01 -14.16
N ALA A 72 -2.26 6.22 -13.82
CA ALA A 72 -1.32 6.96 -14.65
C ALA A 72 -0.94 6.25 -15.96
N ILE A 73 -1.11 4.94 -16.04
CA ILE A 73 -0.66 4.11 -17.16
C ILE A 73 -1.77 3.31 -17.87
N VAL A 74 -3.00 3.42 -17.39
CA VAL A 74 -4.18 2.82 -18.06
C VAL A 74 -4.30 3.33 -19.49
N GLY A 75 -4.41 2.40 -20.44
CA GLY A 75 -4.45 2.71 -21.88
C GLY A 75 -3.10 3.10 -22.50
N ARG A 76 -2.00 3.02 -21.75
CA ARG A 76 -0.64 3.34 -22.21
C ARG A 76 0.30 2.14 -22.17
N MET A 77 0.04 1.14 -21.30
CA MET A 77 0.88 -0.03 -21.10
C MET A 77 0.09 -1.32 -21.32
N LYS A 78 0.71 -2.32 -21.94
CA LYS A 78 0.10 -3.65 -22.08
C LYS A 78 0.01 -4.33 -20.73
N PHE A 79 -1.10 -4.99 -20.44
CA PHE A 79 -1.41 -5.60 -19.13
C PHE A 79 -0.31 -6.53 -18.60
N LYS A 80 0.31 -7.34 -19.47
CA LYS A 80 1.40 -8.24 -19.06
C LYS A 80 2.61 -7.50 -18.47
N PHE A 81 2.97 -6.34 -19.03
CA PHE A 81 4.07 -5.53 -18.51
C PHE A 81 3.69 -4.82 -17.20
N LEU A 82 2.43 -4.41 -17.10
CA LEU A 82 1.91 -3.87 -15.83
C LEU A 82 1.99 -4.89 -14.70
N VAL A 83 1.57 -6.14 -14.93
CA VAL A 83 1.66 -7.21 -13.92
C VAL A 83 3.12 -7.46 -13.53
N ALA A 84 4.01 -7.60 -14.51
CA ALA A 84 5.44 -7.79 -14.24
C ALA A 84 6.04 -6.61 -13.44
N PHE A 85 5.68 -5.37 -13.81
CA PHE A 85 6.11 -4.18 -13.09
C PHE A 85 5.62 -4.19 -11.64
N VAL A 86 4.33 -4.46 -11.40
CA VAL A 86 3.76 -4.52 -10.04
C VAL A 86 4.48 -5.57 -9.18
N VAL A 87 4.78 -6.74 -9.73
CA VAL A 87 5.53 -7.80 -9.01
C VAL A 87 6.90 -7.30 -8.58
N ILE A 88 7.69 -6.81 -9.53
CA ILE A 88 9.06 -6.33 -9.29
C ILE A 88 9.06 -5.14 -8.34
N TRP A 89 8.18 -4.17 -8.58
CA TRP A 89 8.04 -2.97 -7.78
C TRP A 89 7.64 -3.28 -6.33
N SER A 90 6.70 -4.21 -6.13
CA SER A 90 6.29 -4.61 -4.78
C SER A 90 7.45 -5.21 -4.00
N ILE A 91 8.24 -6.08 -4.61
CA ILE A 91 9.36 -6.77 -3.96
C ILE A 91 10.53 -5.80 -3.69
N LEU A 92 10.88 -4.96 -4.67
CA LEU A 92 12.09 -4.13 -4.58
C LEU A 92 11.86 -2.77 -3.92
N ILE A 93 10.63 -2.25 -3.95
CA ILE A 93 10.32 -0.90 -3.50
C ILE A 93 9.33 -0.92 -2.35
N TYR A 94 8.14 -1.53 -2.54
CA TYR A 94 7.07 -1.40 -1.57
C TYR A 94 7.38 -2.10 -0.24
N TYR A 95 7.72 -3.39 -0.25
CA TYR A 95 7.99 -4.14 0.98
C TYR A 95 9.21 -3.62 1.75
N PRO A 96 10.33 -3.26 1.11
CA PRO A 96 11.42 -2.56 1.77
C PRO A 96 10.99 -1.22 2.37
N MET A 97 10.19 -0.41 1.67
CA MET A 97 9.69 0.86 2.19
C MET A 97 8.82 0.64 3.45
N VAL A 98 7.94 -0.36 3.44
CA VAL A 98 7.16 -0.77 4.63
C VAL A 98 8.10 -1.09 5.79
N HIS A 99 9.13 -1.89 5.56
CA HIS A 99 10.10 -2.25 6.61
C HIS A 99 10.84 -1.02 7.14
N MET A 100 11.37 -0.20 6.26
CA MET A 100 12.15 0.98 6.64
C MET A 100 11.36 1.98 7.49
N VAL A 101 10.05 2.12 7.23
CA VAL A 101 9.21 3.16 7.85
C VAL A 101 8.39 2.63 9.02
N TRP A 102 7.82 1.43 8.90
CA TRP A 102 6.82 0.93 9.88
C TRP A 102 7.37 -0.11 10.85
N THR A 103 8.63 -0.51 10.74
CA THR A 103 9.22 -1.36 11.76
C THR A 103 10.16 -0.57 12.67
N PRO A 104 10.23 -0.89 13.99
CA PRO A 104 11.12 -0.18 14.90
C PRO A 104 12.61 -0.29 14.54
N SER A 105 12.97 -1.35 13.81
CA SER A 105 14.33 -1.60 13.33
C SER A 105 14.65 -0.87 12.02
N GLY A 106 13.63 -0.34 11.34
CA GLY A 106 13.79 0.33 10.05
C GLY A 106 14.66 1.58 10.10
N ILE A 107 15.43 1.81 9.05
CA ILE A 107 16.37 2.93 8.99
C ILE A 107 15.66 4.28 9.08
N LEU A 108 14.50 4.44 8.44
CA LEU A 108 13.71 5.67 8.47
C LEU A 108 12.95 5.84 9.80
N ALA A 109 12.43 4.75 10.36
CA ALA A 109 11.81 4.78 11.68
C ALA A 109 12.79 5.24 12.76
N LYS A 110 14.06 4.79 12.71
CA LYS A 110 15.12 5.21 13.64
C LYS A 110 15.48 6.70 13.54
N THR A 111 15.21 7.36 12.41
CA THR A 111 15.41 8.81 12.28
C THR A 111 14.27 9.64 12.90
N GLY A 112 13.24 8.98 13.47
CA GLY A 112 12.07 9.65 14.01
C GLY A 112 11.00 9.97 12.98
N MET A 113 11.08 9.40 11.78
CA MET A 113 10.07 9.56 10.75
C MET A 113 8.73 8.99 11.21
N LEU A 114 7.68 9.79 11.13
CA LEU A 114 6.32 9.42 11.47
C LEU A 114 5.50 9.23 10.21
N ASP A 115 4.98 8.03 10.01
CA ASP A 115 4.00 7.69 8.99
C ASP A 115 2.87 6.89 9.64
N PHE A 116 1.78 7.56 9.96
CA PHE A 116 0.68 6.97 10.73
C PHE A 116 -0.15 5.99 9.89
N ALA A 117 -0.50 6.38 8.68
CA ALA A 117 -1.43 5.64 7.83
C ALA A 117 -0.97 5.50 6.37
N GLY A 118 0.32 5.64 6.09
CA GLY A 118 0.85 5.42 4.75
C GLY A 118 1.07 6.70 3.93
N GLY A 119 1.23 7.86 4.59
CA GLY A 119 1.58 9.09 3.89
C GLY A 119 2.81 8.93 2.99
N THR A 120 3.85 8.30 3.50
CA THR A 120 5.08 8.02 2.75
C THR A 120 5.03 6.68 2.05
N VAL A 121 4.73 5.61 2.81
CA VAL A 121 4.78 4.22 2.31
C VAL A 121 3.80 4.01 1.16
N VAL A 122 2.62 4.60 1.22
CA VAL A 122 1.57 4.46 0.21
C VAL A 122 1.55 5.65 -0.75
N HIS A 123 1.26 6.85 -0.24
CA HIS A 123 0.90 7.98 -1.11
C HIS A 123 2.08 8.63 -1.80
N ILE A 124 3.16 8.97 -1.09
CA ILE A 124 4.36 9.52 -1.72
C ILE A 124 4.98 8.50 -2.67
N ASN A 125 5.09 7.26 -2.23
CA ASN A 125 5.66 6.17 -3.02
C ASN A 125 4.85 5.94 -4.32
N ALA A 126 3.52 5.82 -4.22
CA ALA A 126 2.67 5.66 -5.40
C ALA A 126 2.67 6.92 -6.29
N GLY A 127 2.67 8.11 -5.71
CA GLY A 127 2.66 9.37 -6.44
C GLY A 127 3.92 9.58 -7.28
N ILE A 128 5.09 9.34 -6.69
CA ILE A 128 6.37 9.40 -7.42
C ILE A 128 6.41 8.33 -8.51
N THR A 129 5.96 7.11 -8.20
CA THR A 129 5.89 6.03 -9.20
C THR A 129 4.97 6.40 -10.36
N ALA A 130 3.80 6.97 -10.09
CA ALA A 130 2.86 7.44 -11.11
C ALA A 130 3.47 8.54 -11.98
N LEU A 131 4.15 9.50 -11.37
CA LEU A 131 4.83 10.59 -12.08
C LEU A 131 5.90 10.04 -13.02
N LEU A 132 6.82 9.23 -12.53
CA LEU A 132 7.88 8.64 -13.32
C LEU A 132 7.33 7.77 -14.46
N LEU A 133 6.37 6.90 -14.16
CA LEU A 133 5.73 6.06 -15.18
C LEU A 133 5.04 6.91 -16.26
N SER A 134 4.36 8.00 -15.90
CA SER A 134 3.71 8.87 -16.88
C SER A 134 4.71 9.58 -17.80
N ILE A 135 5.89 9.95 -17.29
CA ILE A 135 6.97 10.56 -18.07
C ILE A 135 7.57 9.51 -19.03
N PHE A 136 7.93 8.33 -18.51
CA PHE A 136 8.58 7.30 -19.34
C PHE A 136 7.67 6.66 -20.40
N VAL A 137 6.40 6.46 -20.06
CA VAL A 137 5.45 5.81 -20.96
C VAL A 137 4.90 6.80 -22.02
N GLY A 138 4.90 8.10 -21.69
CA GLY A 138 4.42 9.14 -22.61
C GLY A 138 2.89 9.19 -22.76
N PRO A 139 2.38 9.96 -23.74
CA PRO A 139 0.95 10.14 -23.96
C PRO A 139 0.25 8.87 -24.46
N ARG A 140 -1.07 8.82 -24.33
CA ARG A 140 -1.90 7.74 -24.88
C ARG A 140 -1.87 7.77 -26.42
N LEU A 141 -1.99 6.61 -27.04
CA LEU A 141 -2.21 6.52 -28.47
C LEU A 141 -3.51 7.28 -28.84
N GLY A 142 -3.42 8.17 -29.83
CA GLY A 142 -4.55 9.02 -30.25
C GLY A 142 -4.85 10.16 -29.26
N PHE A 143 -3.93 10.53 -28.39
CA PHE A 143 -4.06 11.72 -27.56
C PHE A 143 -3.99 12.98 -28.43
N ASP A 144 -5.04 13.76 -28.41
CA ASP A 144 -5.14 15.07 -29.05
C ASP A 144 -5.06 16.16 -27.96
N PRO A 145 -4.00 16.99 -27.95
CA PRO A 145 -3.86 18.07 -26.94
C PRO A 145 -4.99 19.09 -27.02
N ASP A 146 -5.52 19.34 -28.22
CA ASP A 146 -6.58 20.33 -28.48
C ASP A 146 -7.97 19.68 -28.51
N GLY A 147 -8.05 18.37 -28.32
CA GLY A 147 -9.29 17.60 -28.34
C GLY A 147 -10.06 17.67 -27.02
N GLU A 148 -11.39 17.53 -27.11
CA GLU A 148 -12.23 17.42 -25.91
C GLU A 148 -11.88 16.17 -25.08
N VAL A 149 -11.61 16.38 -23.78
CA VAL A 149 -11.44 15.30 -22.82
C VAL A 149 -12.79 14.67 -22.54
N ARG A 150 -13.07 13.51 -23.11
CA ARG A 150 -14.29 12.77 -22.84
C ARG A 150 -14.19 12.03 -21.51
N HIS A 151 -15.11 12.35 -20.59
CA HIS A 151 -15.26 11.59 -19.35
C HIS A 151 -15.80 10.19 -19.65
N TYR A 152 -15.20 9.16 -19.05
CA TYR A 152 -15.53 7.77 -19.37
C TYR A 152 -16.91 7.38 -18.84
N ASN A 153 -17.12 7.41 -17.54
CA ASN A 153 -18.40 7.07 -16.91
C ASN A 153 -18.48 7.69 -15.51
N LEU A 154 -19.07 8.86 -15.41
CA LEU A 154 -19.16 9.62 -14.15
C LEU A 154 -19.92 8.87 -13.02
N PRO A 155 -21.07 8.20 -13.28
CA PRO A 155 -21.76 7.43 -12.24
C PRO A 155 -20.89 6.34 -11.60
N TRP A 156 -20.10 5.59 -12.40
CA TRP A 156 -19.19 4.60 -11.87
C TRP A 156 -18.04 5.20 -11.05
N VAL A 157 -17.53 6.35 -11.46
CA VAL A 157 -16.51 7.08 -10.70
C VAL A 157 -17.05 7.51 -9.34
N LEU A 158 -18.26 8.07 -9.29
CA LEU A 158 -18.92 8.48 -8.04
C LEU A 158 -19.16 7.27 -7.12
N MET A 159 -19.65 6.17 -7.67
CA MET A 159 -19.85 4.94 -6.89
C MET A 159 -18.53 4.41 -6.32
N GLY A 160 -17.47 4.34 -7.14
CA GLY A 160 -16.14 3.92 -6.71
C GLY A 160 -15.57 4.82 -5.63
N THR A 161 -15.75 6.14 -5.76
CA THR A 161 -15.33 7.14 -4.76
C THR A 161 -16.06 6.95 -3.43
N SER A 162 -17.36 6.70 -3.48
CA SER A 162 -18.17 6.48 -2.27
C SER A 162 -17.74 5.21 -1.52
N ILE A 163 -17.50 4.10 -2.25
CA ILE A 163 -17.02 2.85 -1.67
C ILE A 163 -15.62 3.06 -1.08
N LEU A 164 -14.73 3.74 -1.79
CA LEU A 164 -13.39 4.06 -1.32
C LEU A 164 -13.45 4.92 -0.06
N TRP A 165 -14.32 5.92 0.00
CA TRP A 165 -14.49 6.78 1.17
C TRP A 165 -14.91 6.00 2.42
N ILE A 166 -15.87 5.08 2.29
CA ILE A 166 -16.24 4.18 3.39
C ILE A 166 -15.01 3.36 3.85
N GLY A 167 -14.25 2.79 2.91
CA GLY A 167 -13.02 2.06 3.22
C GLY A 167 -11.95 2.92 3.89
N TRP A 168 -11.94 4.23 3.63
CA TRP A 168 -10.96 5.18 4.18
C TRP A 168 -11.10 5.38 5.70
N TYR A 169 -12.27 5.17 6.25
CA TYR A 169 -12.42 5.11 7.71
C TYR A 169 -11.57 3.97 8.29
N GLY A 170 -11.63 2.78 7.69
CA GLY A 170 -10.77 1.65 8.06
C GLY A 170 -9.28 1.97 7.83
N PHE A 171 -8.97 2.69 6.76
CA PHE A 171 -7.60 3.08 6.43
C PHE A 171 -6.96 3.95 7.51
N ASN A 172 -7.59 5.07 7.86
CA ASN A 172 -7.04 6.01 8.84
C ASN A 172 -7.32 5.59 10.28
N VAL A 173 -8.56 5.30 10.62
CA VAL A 173 -8.94 4.94 11.99
C VAL A 173 -8.34 3.58 12.38
N GLY A 174 -8.37 2.62 11.45
CA GLY A 174 -7.76 1.30 11.65
C GLY A 174 -6.25 1.36 11.89
N SER A 175 -5.55 2.38 11.37
CA SER A 175 -4.11 2.55 11.57
C SER A 175 -3.73 2.87 13.03
N ALA A 176 -4.68 3.30 13.85
CA ALA A 176 -4.47 3.43 15.30
C ALA A 176 -4.32 2.07 15.99
N LEU A 177 -4.76 0.96 15.40
CA LEU A 177 -4.76 -0.42 15.91
C LEU A 177 -5.46 -0.59 17.27
N THR A 178 -6.10 0.47 17.79
CA THR A 178 -6.83 0.49 19.07
C THR A 178 -8.00 1.45 18.98
N VAL A 179 -9.01 1.24 19.82
CA VAL A 179 -10.08 2.24 20.00
C VAL A 179 -9.60 3.27 21.01
N SER A 180 -9.25 4.47 20.55
CA SER A 180 -8.64 5.51 21.37
C SER A 180 -9.05 6.90 20.89
N ALA A 181 -8.63 7.95 21.63
CA ALA A 181 -8.82 9.34 21.18
C ALA A 181 -8.18 9.60 19.81
N VAL A 182 -7.05 8.96 19.50
CA VAL A 182 -6.39 9.04 18.19
C VAL A 182 -7.28 8.46 17.09
N SER A 183 -7.91 7.30 17.32
CA SER A 183 -8.87 6.72 16.36
C SER A 183 -10.02 7.67 16.07
N TYR A 184 -10.55 8.33 17.12
CA TYR A 184 -11.64 9.29 16.99
C TYR A 184 -11.23 10.54 16.20
N THR A 185 -10.04 11.10 16.47
CA THR A 185 -9.57 12.28 15.75
C THR A 185 -9.35 11.98 14.26
N HIS A 186 -8.83 10.81 13.91
CA HIS A 186 -8.67 10.39 12.50
C HIS A 186 -9.98 10.09 11.80
N LEU A 187 -11.07 9.85 12.54
CA LEU A 187 -12.41 9.72 12.00
C LEU A 187 -13.04 11.08 11.70
N THR A 188 -12.82 12.07 12.57
CA THR A 188 -13.58 13.33 12.58
C THR A 188 -12.84 14.53 11.98
N LEU A 189 -11.52 14.51 11.98
CA LEU A 189 -10.71 15.59 11.43
C LEU A 189 -10.24 15.25 10.01
N PRO A 190 -10.31 16.24 9.07
CA PRO A 190 -9.63 16.08 7.81
C PRO A 190 -8.14 15.89 8.09
N THR A 191 -7.56 14.88 7.52
CA THR A 191 -6.10 14.67 7.56
C THR A 191 -5.42 15.87 6.91
N LYS A 192 -4.70 16.63 7.71
CA LYS A 192 -3.86 17.72 7.22
C LYS A 192 -2.64 17.17 6.53
#